data_ea67bc37dea1e3797f28b68c511feb6f
#
_entry.id   ea67bc37dea1e3797f28b68c511feb6f
#
_cell.length_a   1.000
_cell.length_b   1.000
_cell.length_c   1.000
_cell.angle_alpha   90.00
_cell.angle_beta   90.00
_cell.angle_gamma   90.00
#
_symmetry.space_group_name_H-M   'P 1'
#
loop_
_entity.id
_entity.type
_entity.pdbx_description
1 polymer ?
#
loop_
_entity_poly.entity_id
_entity_poly.type
_entity_poly.pdbx_seq_one_letter_code
_entity_poly.pdbx_strand_id
1 'polypeptide(L)'
;MLYHNHSFFDGLLFYLSLQNNNNLNKFLFLQGINMDILLIIIGLGFCIIGIVGSILPILSGPPFGWLGLLLLELTTAIPNNYWFLGVTFIIAIVIFLLDYMMPSISTKKFGGSKAGAIGAIFGLIIGLLSPIPFGFLIGPFAGAFTGEIVFNKTKEGQALKAAFGSFLGFIASTSMKLLVSCMFLGLFIWEVLNHWNSFF
;
A
#
# COMPACT_ATOMS: atom_id res chain seq x y z
N MET A 1 17.12 56.86 47.10
CA MET A 1 18.18 55.86 46.81
C MET A 1 17.58 54.45 46.74
N LEU A 2 16.64 54.20 45.83
CA LEU A 2 15.93 52.87 45.66
C LEU A 2 15.53 52.65 44.19
N TYR A 3 16.41 52.92 43.22
CA TYR A 3 16.08 52.74 41.78
C TYR A 3 16.98 51.76 41.02
N HIS A 4 17.68 50.89 41.74
CA HIS A 4 18.70 50.03 41.06
C HIS A 4 18.46 48.54 41.15
N ASN A 5 17.32 48.05 41.67
CA ASN A 5 17.13 46.63 41.88
C ASN A 5 16.09 45.96 40.93
N HIS A 6 15.32 46.74 40.14
CA HIS A 6 14.35 46.19 39.23
C HIS A 6 14.99 45.60 37.95
N SER A 7 16.07 46.22 37.46
CA SER A 7 16.68 45.77 36.19
C SER A 7 17.34 44.39 36.24
N PHE A 8 17.86 43.99 37.41
CA PHE A 8 18.49 42.69 37.58
C PHE A 8 17.46 41.56 37.64
N PHE A 9 16.36 41.73 38.36
CA PHE A 9 15.28 40.77 38.44
C PHE A 9 14.53 40.64 37.10
N ASP A 10 14.30 41.73 36.40
CA ASP A 10 13.68 41.73 35.07
C ASP A 10 14.57 41.04 34.04
N GLY A 11 15.89 41.29 34.09
CA GLY A 11 16.87 40.57 33.27
C GLY A 11 16.94 39.06 33.58
N LEU A 12 16.87 38.70 34.86
CA LEU A 12 16.87 37.29 35.30
C LEU A 12 15.58 36.58 34.86
N LEU A 13 14.43 37.23 35.07
CA LEU A 13 13.14 36.67 34.61
C LEU A 13 13.07 36.52 33.10
N PHE A 14 13.59 37.49 32.35
CA PHE A 14 13.70 37.44 30.91
C PHE A 14 14.62 36.29 30.47
N TYR A 15 15.78 36.11 31.11
CA TYR A 15 16.70 35.01 30.83
C TYR A 15 16.08 33.65 31.15
N LEU A 16 15.41 33.49 32.29
CA LEU A 16 14.70 32.27 32.68
C LEU A 16 13.53 31.96 31.72
N SER A 17 12.84 33.00 31.25
CA SER A 17 11.79 32.86 30.24
C SER A 17 12.34 32.38 28.90
N LEU A 18 13.48 32.90 28.44
CA LEU A 18 14.17 32.45 27.23
C LEU A 18 14.66 31.00 27.37
N GLN A 19 15.23 30.64 28.51
CA GLN A 19 15.72 29.30 28.80
C GLN A 19 14.56 28.30 28.87
N ASN A 20 13.44 28.67 29.48
CA ASN A 20 12.23 27.85 29.55
C ASN A 20 11.62 27.66 28.16
N ASN A 21 11.59 28.71 27.33
CA ASN A 21 11.08 28.66 25.96
C ASN A 21 11.97 27.75 25.08
N ASN A 22 13.30 27.83 25.24
CA ASN A 22 14.22 26.94 24.53
C ASN A 22 14.06 25.47 24.92
N ASN A 23 13.83 25.17 26.20
CA ASN A 23 13.57 23.82 26.67
C ASN A 23 12.22 23.30 26.15
N LEU A 24 11.19 24.12 26.13
CA LEU A 24 9.88 23.77 25.58
C LEU A 24 9.97 23.52 24.08
N ASN A 25 10.64 24.40 23.34
CA ASN A 25 10.83 24.23 21.90
C ASN A 25 11.64 22.97 21.58
N LYS A 26 12.67 22.66 22.35
CA LYS A 26 13.45 21.43 22.22
C LYS A 26 12.60 20.18 22.51
N PHE A 27 11.75 20.24 23.55
CA PHE A 27 10.83 19.15 23.89
C PHE A 27 9.81 18.91 22.77
N LEU A 28 9.17 19.96 22.25
CA LEU A 28 8.21 19.88 21.14
C LEU A 28 8.87 19.36 19.86
N PHE A 29 10.11 19.78 19.58
CA PHE A 29 10.89 19.30 18.46
C PHE A 29 11.19 17.78 18.55
N LEU A 30 11.64 17.32 19.74
CA LEU A 30 11.89 15.89 19.98
C LEU A 30 10.61 15.04 19.90
N GLN A 31 9.48 15.60 20.36
CA GLN A 31 8.18 14.93 20.25
C GLN A 31 7.73 14.82 18.79
N GLY A 32 7.97 15.84 17.98
CA GLY A 32 7.71 15.84 16.54
C GLY A 32 8.51 14.76 15.83
N ILE A 33 9.81 14.69 16.07
CA ILE A 33 10.70 13.65 15.49
C ILE A 33 10.21 12.23 15.84
N ASN A 34 9.83 11.97 17.09
CA ASN A 34 9.32 10.65 17.49
C ASN A 34 8.02 10.29 16.76
N MET A 35 7.14 11.27 16.53
CA MET A 35 5.90 11.07 15.80
C MET A 35 6.16 10.80 14.31
N ASP A 36 7.08 11.54 13.71
CA ASP A 36 7.44 11.38 12.29
C ASP A 36 8.07 10.00 12.03
N ILE A 37 8.97 9.54 12.91
CA ILE A 37 9.54 8.19 12.82
C ILE A 37 8.46 7.12 12.92
N LEU A 38 7.49 7.28 13.82
CA LEU A 38 6.37 6.36 13.97
C LEU A 38 5.53 6.30 12.68
N LEU A 39 5.22 7.46 12.09
CA LEU A 39 4.47 7.55 10.84
C LEU A 39 5.21 6.89 9.67
N ILE A 40 6.55 7.05 9.59
CA ILE A 40 7.38 6.39 8.58
C ILE A 40 7.33 4.86 8.75
N ILE A 41 7.46 4.34 9.97
CA ILE A 41 7.44 2.89 10.23
C ILE A 41 6.08 2.31 9.86
N ILE A 42 4.99 2.95 10.26
CA ILE A 42 3.63 2.51 9.94
C ILE A 42 3.37 2.63 8.44
N GLY A 43 3.78 3.74 7.81
CA GLY A 43 3.66 3.97 6.37
C GLY A 43 4.40 2.93 5.53
N LEU A 44 5.63 2.59 5.94
CA LEU A 44 6.40 1.51 5.32
C LEU A 44 5.67 0.16 5.46
N GLY A 45 5.11 -0.12 6.63
CA GLY A 45 4.28 -1.30 6.87
C GLY A 45 3.10 -1.37 5.90
N PHE A 46 2.38 -0.27 5.67
CA PHE A 46 1.30 -0.20 4.69
C PHE A 46 1.78 -0.43 3.25
N CYS A 47 2.93 0.10 2.86
CA CYS A 47 3.51 -0.17 1.54
C CYS A 47 3.84 -1.66 1.35
N ILE A 48 4.41 -2.32 2.37
CA ILE A 48 4.69 -3.77 2.34
C ILE A 48 3.39 -4.57 2.26
N ILE A 49 2.39 -4.23 3.08
CA ILE A 49 1.05 -4.84 3.01
C ILE A 49 0.44 -4.64 1.61
N GLY A 50 0.65 -3.48 0.98
CA GLY A 50 0.23 -3.20 -0.38
C GLY A 50 0.85 -4.17 -1.40
N ILE A 51 2.13 -4.48 -1.30
CA ILE A 51 2.82 -5.45 -2.18
C ILE A 51 2.27 -6.86 -1.94
N VAL A 52 2.20 -7.31 -0.69
CA VAL A 52 1.66 -8.63 -0.33
C VAL A 52 0.19 -8.74 -0.75
N GLY A 53 -0.60 -7.70 -0.51
CA GLY A 53 -2.00 -7.61 -0.91
C GLY A 53 -2.22 -7.65 -2.42
N SER A 54 -1.23 -7.22 -3.21
CA SER A 54 -1.32 -7.30 -4.68
C SER A 54 -1.33 -8.74 -5.20
N ILE A 55 -0.75 -9.68 -4.46
CA ILE A 55 -0.73 -11.10 -4.81
C ILE A 55 -2.05 -11.77 -4.40
N LEU A 56 -2.66 -11.31 -3.32
CA LEU A 56 -3.90 -11.88 -2.80
C LEU A 56 -5.12 -11.28 -3.53
N PRO A 57 -6.06 -12.10 -4.02
CA PRO A 57 -7.23 -11.60 -4.76
C PRO A 57 -8.26 -10.87 -3.88
N ILE A 58 -8.17 -11.05 -2.57
CA ILE A 58 -9.09 -10.46 -1.58
C ILE A 58 -8.63 -9.05 -1.19
N LEU A 59 -7.32 -8.80 -1.18
CA LEU A 59 -6.72 -7.53 -0.81
C LEU A 59 -6.30 -6.75 -2.06
N SER A 60 -6.77 -5.53 -2.17
CA SER A 60 -6.31 -4.63 -3.22
C SER A 60 -5.05 -3.90 -2.76
N GLY A 61 -3.89 -4.27 -3.32
CA GLY A 61 -2.58 -3.75 -2.90
C GLY A 61 -2.39 -2.23 -3.03
N PRO A 62 -2.68 -1.61 -4.20
CA PRO A 62 -2.42 -0.20 -4.42
C PRO A 62 -3.05 0.78 -3.43
N PRO A 63 -4.30 0.61 -2.96
CA PRO A 63 -4.85 1.47 -1.91
C PRO A 63 -4.05 1.44 -0.60
N PHE A 64 -3.53 0.28 -0.20
CA PHE A 64 -2.68 0.17 0.99
C PHE A 64 -1.33 0.86 0.78
N GLY A 65 -0.71 0.70 -0.39
CA GLY A 65 0.51 1.43 -0.74
C GLY A 65 0.29 2.95 -0.72
N TRP A 66 -0.86 3.42 -1.21
CA TRP A 66 -1.22 4.84 -1.14
C TRP A 66 -1.43 5.34 0.28
N LEU A 67 -2.04 4.54 1.17
CA LEU A 67 -2.12 4.88 2.60
C LEU A 67 -0.74 5.06 3.23
N GLY A 68 0.24 4.25 2.81
CA GLY A 68 1.64 4.44 3.21
C GLY A 68 2.18 5.81 2.79
N LEU A 69 1.96 6.24 1.55
CA LEU A 69 2.36 7.57 1.06
C LEU A 69 1.61 8.69 1.80
N LEU A 70 0.33 8.51 2.09
CA LEU A 70 -0.46 9.47 2.87
C LEU A 70 0.13 9.68 4.26
N LEU A 71 0.50 8.61 4.97
CA LEU A 71 1.11 8.70 6.29
C LEU A 71 2.47 9.41 6.24
N LEU A 72 3.22 9.22 5.17
CA LEU A 72 4.49 9.89 4.95
C LEU A 72 4.31 11.40 4.77
N GLU A 73 3.33 11.84 3.98
CA GLU A 73 2.99 13.26 3.76
C GLU A 73 2.41 13.95 5.02
N LEU A 74 1.93 13.17 6.00
CA LEU A 74 1.49 13.70 7.29
C LEU A 74 2.64 13.98 8.26
N THR A 75 3.88 13.61 7.91
CA THR A 75 5.06 13.94 8.71
C THR A 75 5.37 15.44 8.63
N THR A 76 5.92 15.99 9.71
CA THR A 76 6.27 17.43 9.75
C THR A 76 7.54 17.75 8.97
N ALA A 77 8.35 16.75 8.65
CA ALA A 77 9.63 16.88 7.98
C ALA A 77 9.51 17.03 6.45
N ILE A 78 8.38 16.64 5.86
CA ILE A 78 8.14 16.69 4.41
C ILE A 78 7.16 17.83 4.11
N PRO A 79 7.46 18.72 3.14
CA PRO A 79 6.52 19.74 2.71
C PRO A 79 5.33 19.07 2.01
N ASN A 80 4.10 19.38 2.47
CA ASN A 80 2.87 18.78 1.94
C ASN A 80 2.71 19.03 0.43
N ASN A 81 2.71 17.97 -0.34
CA ASN A 81 2.48 18.00 -1.79
C ASN A 81 1.12 17.37 -2.14
N TYR A 82 0.05 18.14 -1.96
CA TYR A 82 -1.32 17.68 -2.26
C TYR A 82 -1.51 17.23 -3.71
N TRP A 83 -0.75 17.78 -4.65
CA TRP A 83 -0.79 17.36 -6.04
C TRP A 83 -0.25 15.94 -6.22
N PHE A 84 0.87 15.63 -5.59
CA PHE A 84 1.46 14.29 -5.57
C PHE A 84 0.51 13.27 -4.96
N LEU A 85 -0.09 13.58 -3.79
CA LEU A 85 -1.10 12.75 -3.16
C LEU A 85 -2.34 12.54 -4.05
N GLY A 86 -2.83 13.59 -4.70
CA GLY A 86 -3.99 13.51 -5.59
C GLY A 86 -3.74 12.61 -6.80
N VAL A 87 -2.60 12.77 -7.46
CA VAL A 87 -2.23 11.95 -8.63
C VAL A 87 -2.07 10.47 -8.24
N THR A 88 -1.33 10.19 -7.16
CA THR A 88 -1.12 8.82 -6.67
C THR A 88 -2.43 8.17 -6.19
N PHE A 89 -3.35 8.95 -5.61
CA PHE A 89 -4.69 8.49 -5.26
C PHE A 89 -5.50 8.06 -6.48
N ILE A 90 -5.51 8.91 -7.52
CA ILE A 90 -6.21 8.58 -8.77
C ILE A 90 -5.64 7.29 -9.37
N ILE A 91 -4.33 7.13 -9.40
CA ILE A 91 -3.68 5.89 -9.86
C ILE A 91 -4.16 4.69 -9.04
N ALA A 92 -4.15 4.80 -7.71
CA ALA A 92 -4.61 3.72 -6.83
C ALA A 92 -6.07 3.32 -7.10
N ILE A 93 -6.97 4.30 -7.27
CA ILE A 93 -8.39 4.07 -7.56
C ILE A 93 -8.57 3.44 -8.95
N VAL A 94 -7.87 3.95 -9.97
CA VAL A 94 -7.97 3.39 -11.33
C VAL A 94 -7.55 1.92 -11.34
N ILE A 95 -6.43 1.58 -10.70
CA ILE A 95 -5.97 0.20 -10.62
C ILE A 95 -6.94 -0.67 -9.81
N PHE A 96 -7.49 -0.14 -8.72
CA PHE A 96 -8.52 -0.81 -7.93
C PHE A 96 -9.75 -1.16 -8.78
N LEU A 97 -10.25 -0.21 -9.56
CA LEU A 97 -11.40 -0.43 -10.45
C LEU A 97 -11.08 -1.43 -11.56
N LEU A 98 -9.89 -1.33 -12.17
CA LEU A 98 -9.44 -2.27 -13.19
C LEU A 98 -9.32 -3.70 -12.65
N ASP A 99 -8.87 -3.87 -11.40
CA ASP A 99 -8.81 -5.18 -10.74
C ASP A 99 -10.17 -5.89 -10.69
N TYR A 100 -11.25 -5.14 -10.42
CA TYR A 100 -12.61 -5.68 -10.45
C TYR A 100 -13.11 -5.97 -11.87
N MET A 101 -12.69 -5.20 -12.86
CA MET A 101 -13.17 -5.36 -14.24
C MET A 101 -12.43 -6.47 -15.01
N MET A 102 -11.13 -6.63 -14.76
CA MET A 102 -10.25 -7.56 -15.50
C MET A 102 -10.74 -9.03 -15.48
N PRO A 103 -11.11 -9.61 -14.34
CA PRO A 103 -11.62 -10.99 -14.32
C PRO A 103 -12.89 -11.15 -15.16
N SER A 104 -13.79 -10.17 -15.11
CA SER A 104 -15.05 -10.19 -15.85
C SER A 104 -14.83 -10.09 -17.37
N ILE A 105 -13.90 -9.25 -17.82
CA ILE A 105 -13.57 -9.05 -19.23
C ILE A 105 -12.86 -10.29 -19.77
N SER A 106 -11.89 -10.81 -19.04
CA SER A 106 -11.12 -12.00 -19.44
C SER A 106 -12.01 -13.23 -19.53
N THR A 107 -12.85 -13.47 -18.51
CA THR A 107 -13.78 -14.60 -18.48
C THR A 107 -14.73 -14.56 -19.67
N LYS A 108 -15.30 -13.42 -20.01
CA LYS A 108 -16.20 -13.28 -21.17
C LYS A 108 -15.50 -13.54 -22.51
N LYS A 109 -14.26 -13.06 -22.70
CA LYS A 109 -13.50 -13.26 -23.95
C LYS A 109 -13.13 -14.72 -24.22
N PHE A 110 -12.87 -15.50 -23.18
CA PHE A 110 -12.42 -16.90 -23.31
C PHE A 110 -13.52 -17.92 -23.00
N GLY A 111 -14.77 -17.47 -22.82
CA GLY A 111 -15.91 -18.34 -22.59
C GLY A 111 -15.95 -18.98 -21.20
N GLY A 112 -15.26 -18.37 -20.24
CA GLY A 112 -15.28 -18.81 -18.85
C GLY A 112 -16.53 -18.37 -18.10
N SER A 113 -16.91 -19.15 -17.08
CA SER A 113 -18.07 -18.93 -16.24
C SER A 113 -17.70 -18.34 -14.87
N LYS A 114 -18.73 -17.94 -14.10
CA LYS A 114 -18.56 -17.56 -12.70
C LYS A 114 -17.98 -18.72 -11.87
N ALA A 115 -18.31 -19.94 -12.22
CA ALA A 115 -17.79 -21.13 -11.54
C ALA A 115 -16.27 -21.30 -11.72
N GLY A 116 -15.76 -21.05 -12.92
CA GLY A 116 -14.32 -21.02 -13.18
C GLY A 116 -13.61 -19.91 -12.39
N ALA A 117 -14.20 -18.71 -12.30
CA ALA A 117 -13.64 -17.62 -11.53
C ALA A 117 -13.58 -17.93 -10.02
N ILE A 118 -14.65 -18.50 -9.46
CA ILE A 118 -14.69 -18.95 -8.06
C ILE A 118 -13.68 -20.07 -7.82
N GLY A 119 -13.62 -21.05 -8.75
CA GLY A 119 -12.64 -22.12 -8.69
C GLY A 119 -11.19 -21.60 -8.69
N ALA A 120 -10.90 -20.58 -9.49
CA ALA A 120 -9.58 -19.93 -9.49
C ALA A 120 -9.20 -19.34 -8.12
N ILE A 121 -10.14 -18.69 -7.42
CA ILE A 121 -9.92 -18.13 -6.08
C ILE A 121 -9.62 -19.24 -5.06
N PHE A 122 -10.43 -20.31 -5.05
CA PHE A 122 -10.17 -21.44 -4.16
C PHE A 122 -8.85 -22.15 -4.51
N GLY A 123 -8.58 -22.32 -5.80
CA GLY A 123 -7.33 -22.88 -6.27
C GLY A 123 -6.10 -22.06 -5.84
N LEU A 124 -6.20 -20.74 -5.88
CA LEU A 124 -5.13 -19.87 -5.37
C LEU A 124 -4.89 -20.06 -3.86
N ILE A 125 -5.95 -20.10 -3.07
CA ILE A 125 -5.84 -20.28 -1.61
C ILE A 125 -5.19 -21.63 -1.29
N ILE A 126 -5.67 -22.70 -1.94
CA ILE A 126 -5.11 -24.03 -1.78
C ILE A 126 -3.66 -24.08 -2.28
N GLY A 127 -3.37 -23.47 -3.42
CA GLY A 127 -2.03 -23.40 -3.99
C GLY A 127 -1.04 -22.62 -3.12
N LEU A 128 -1.51 -21.56 -2.45
CA LEU A 128 -0.68 -20.77 -1.54
C LEU A 128 -0.36 -21.52 -0.24
N LEU A 129 -1.31 -22.31 0.26
CA LEU A 129 -1.16 -23.13 1.47
C LEU A 129 -0.42 -24.45 1.21
N SER A 130 -0.31 -24.85 -0.07
CA SER A 130 0.37 -26.06 -0.46
C SER A 130 1.90 -25.90 -0.40
N PRO A 131 2.66 -26.92 0.01
CA PRO A 131 4.12 -26.89 -0.02
C PRO A 131 4.69 -27.02 -1.45
N ILE A 132 3.85 -26.94 -2.48
CA ILE A 132 4.26 -27.04 -3.88
C ILE A 132 4.89 -25.72 -4.34
N PRO A 133 6.13 -25.72 -4.87
CA PRO A 133 6.71 -24.52 -5.44
C PRO A 133 5.84 -24.01 -6.61
N PHE A 134 5.60 -22.71 -6.66
CA PHE A 134 4.68 -22.06 -7.60
C PHE A 134 3.20 -22.47 -7.47
N GLY A 135 2.78 -23.04 -6.34
CA GLY A 135 1.38 -23.42 -6.09
C GLY A 135 0.41 -22.24 -6.24
N PHE A 136 0.82 -21.02 -5.86
CA PHE A 136 0.03 -19.79 -6.05
C PHE A 136 -0.23 -19.48 -7.54
N LEU A 137 0.59 -19.96 -8.46
CA LEU A 137 0.46 -19.76 -9.90
C LEU A 137 -0.37 -20.89 -10.54
N ILE A 138 -0.08 -22.12 -10.17
CA ILE A 138 -0.75 -23.32 -10.68
C ILE A 138 -2.16 -23.44 -10.10
N GLY A 139 -2.34 -23.08 -8.85
CA GLY A 139 -3.60 -23.19 -8.12
C GLY A 139 -4.78 -22.51 -8.81
N PRO A 140 -4.70 -21.22 -9.21
CA PRO A 140 -5.78 -20.55 -9.92
C PRO A 140 -6.16 -21.23 -11.25
N PHE A 141 -5.17 -21.72 -11.99
CA PHE A 141 -5.42 -22.41 -13.24
C PHE A 141 -6.15 -23.73 -13.02
N ALA A 142 -5.63 -24.59 -12.14
CA ALA A 142 -6.25 -25.87 -11.79
C ALA A 142 -7.64 -25.68 -11.17
N GLY A 143 -7.79 -24.66 -10.31
CA GLY A 143 -9.07 -24.32 -9.69
C GLY A 143 -10.10 -23.80 -10.69
N ALA A 144 -9.69 -22.96 -11.65
CA ALA A 144 -10.58 -22.52 -12.73
C ALA A 144 -11.02 -23.70 -13.62
N PHE A 145 -10.10 -24.57 -13.97
CA PHE A 145 -10.38 -25.74 -14.79
C PHE A 145 -11.37 -26.69 -14.10
N THR A 146 -11.11 -27.05 -12.84
CA THR A 146 -12.02 -27.91 -12.07
C THR A 146 -13.36 -27.25 -11.83
N GLY A 147 -13.39 -25.94 -11.57
CA GLY A 147 -14.63 -25.15 -11.43
C GLY A 147 -15.50 -25.21 -12.69
N GLU A 148 -14.91 -25.08 -13.88
CA GLU A 148 -15.64 -25.18 -15.16
C GLU A 148 -16.18 -26.59 -15.43
N ILE A 149 -15.41 -27.64 -15.14
CA ILE A 149 -15.87 -29.03 -15.37
C ILE A 149 -16.94 -29.42 -14.36
N VAL A 150 -16.72 -29.17 -13.07
CA VAL A 150 -17.57 -29.70 -12.00
C VAL A 150 -18.90 -28.93 -11.92
N PHE A 151 -18.84 -27.61 -11.95
CA PHE A 151 -20.03 -26.77 -11.72
C PHE A 151 -20.72 -26.32 -12.99
N ASN A 152 -19.96 -26.08 -14.07
CA ASN A 152 -20.53 -25.60 -15.33
C ASN A 152 -20.75 -26.72 -16.35
N LYS A 153 -20.32 -27.98 -16.05
CA LYS A 153 -20.42 -29.16 -16.94
C LYS A 153 -19.92 -28.88 -18.35
N THR A 154 -18.92 -28.04 -18.48
CA THR A 154 -18.36 -27.62 -19.76
C THR A 154 -17.50 -28.75 -20.34
N LYS A 155 -17.51 -28.91 -21.66
CA LYS A 155 -16.63 -29.88 -22.32
C LYS A 155 -15.16 -29.56 -22.04
N GLU A 156 -14.31 -30.58 -21.86
CA GLU A 156 -12.90 -30.44 -21.44
C GLU A 156 -12.12 -29.38 -22.25
N GLY A 157 -12.28 -29.35 -23.58
CA GLY A 157 -11.58 -28.39 -24.43
C GLY A 157 -12.04 -26.93 -24.23
N GLN A 158 -13.31 -26.71 -23.88
CA GLN A 158 -13.84 -25.37 -23.55
C GLN A 158 -13.45 -24.97 -22.11
N ALA A 159 -13.50 -25.93 -21.18
CA ALA A 159 -13.05 -25.72 -19.82
C ALA A 159 -11.57 -25.30 -19.75
N LEU A 160 -10.72 -25.93 -20.58
CA LEU A 160 -9.31 -25.58 -20.68
C LEU A 160 -9.11 -24.15 -21.21
N LYS A 161 -9.84 -23.76 -22.26
CA LYS A 161 -9.79 -22.38 -22.79
C LYS A 161 -10.28 -21.36 -21.76
N ALA A 162 -11.35 -21.66 -21.07
CA ALA A 162 -11.90 -20.82 -20.02
C ALA A 162 -10.93 -20.67 -18.83
N ALA A 163 -10.33 -21.76 -18.39
CA ALA A 163 -9.31 -21.77 -17.34
C ALA A 163 -8.08 -20.94 -17.72
N PHE A 164 -7.61 -21.09 -18.96
CA PHE A 164 -6.49 -20.29 -19.47
C PHE A 164 -6.83 -18.81 -19.52
N GLY A 165 -8.05 -18.44 -19.95
CA GLY A 165 -8.52 -17.06 -19.94
C GLY A 165 -8.61 -16.46 -18.54
N SER A 166 -9.15 -17.20 -17.57
CA SER A 166 -9.21 -16.78 -16.18
C SER A 166 -7.81 -16.61 -15.58
N PHE A 167 -6.90 -17.51 -15.91
CA PHE A 167 -5.50 -17.45 -15.49
C PHE A 167 -4.75 -16.24 -16.05
N LEU A 168 -4.92 -15.95 -17.36
CA LEU A 168 -4.34 -14.76 -17.99
C LEU A 168 -4.88 -13.48 -17.36
N GLY A 169 -6.19 -13.41 -17.10
CA GLY A 169 -6.81 -12.29 -16.41
C GLY A 169 -6.26 -12.09 -15.00
N PHE A 170 -6.07 -13.18 -14.28
CA PHE A 170 -5.47 -13.16 -12.94
C PHE A 170 -4.02 -12.65 -12.98
N ILE A 171 -3.20 -13.19 -13.88
CA ILE A 171 -1.79 -12.74 -14.01
C ILE A 171 -1.73 -11.27 -14.40
N ALA A 172 -2.50 -10.83 -15.39
CA ALA A 172 -2.52 -9.45 -15.83
C ALA A 172 -2.91 -8.49 -14.71
N SER A 173 -3.99 -8.80 -13.98
CA SER A 173 -4.43 -8.01 -12.83
C SER A 173 -3.40 -7.97 -11.72
N THR A 174 -2.87 -9.13 -11.32
CA THR A 174 -1.86 -9.25 -10.25
C THR A 174 -0.58 -8.50 -10.61
N SER A 175 -0.09 -8.65 -11.85
CA SER A 175 1.12 -7.95 -12.32
C SER A 175 0.94 -6.44 -12.29
N MET A 176 -0.22 -5.94 -12.71
CA MET A 176 -0.53 -4.52 -12.73
C MET A 176 -0.58 -3.93 -11.31
N LYS A 177 -1.25 -4.60 -10.37
CA LYS A 177 -1.28 -4.23 -8.95
C LYS A 177 0.11 -4.23 -8.33
N LEU A 178 0.88 -5.27 -8.60
CA LEU A 178 2.22 -5.45 -8.05
C LEU A 178 3.17 -4.35 -8.54
N LEU A 179 3.14 -4.03 -9.83
CA LEU A 179 3.94 -2.93 -10.40
C LEU A 179 3.62 -1.59 -9.73
N VAL A 180 2.33 -1.26 -9.56
CA VAL A 180 1.94 0.00 -8.92
C VAL A 180 2.28 0.02 -7.43
N SER A 181 2.10 -1.10 -6.72
CA SER A 181 2.48 -1.17 -5.30
C SER A 181 4.00 -1.07 -5.11
N CYS A 182 4.81 -1.67 -5.98
CA CYS A 182 6.26 -1.49 -5.99
C CYS A 182 6.66 -0.05 -6.34
N MET A 183 5.95 0.60 -7.26
CA MET A 183 6.16 2.01 -7.58
C MET A 183 5.87 2.89 -6.36
N PHE A 184 4.79 2.65 -5.62
CA PHE A 184 4.47 3.40 -4.40
C PHE A 184 5.50 3.18 -3.30
N LEU A 185 6.01 1.95 -3.11
CA LEU A 185 7.12 1.72 -2.19
C LEU A 185 8.39 2.45 -2.65
N GLY A 186 8.70 2.44 -3.95
CA GLY A 186 9.82 3.18 -4.51
C GLY A 186 9.72 4.68 -4.27
N LEU A 187 8.53 5.28 -4.49
CA LEU A 187 8.26 6.68 -4.21
C LEU A 187 8.37 6.98 -2.70
N PHE A 188 7.86 6.10 -1.85
CA PHE A 188 7.99 6.22 -0.39
C PHE A 188 9.46 6.28 0.04
N ILE A 189 10.27 5.32 -0.41
CA ILE A 189 11.70 5.27 -0.08
C ILE A 189 12.42 6.50 -0.65
N TRP A 190 12.12 6.90 -1.87
CA TRP A 190 12.69 8.07 -2.50
C TRP A 190 12.44 9.34 -1.68
N GLU A 191 11.22 9.54 -1.22
CA GLU A 191 10.83 10.72 -0.44
C GLU A 191 11.50 10.74 0.94
N VAL A 192 11.57 9.58 1.61
CA VAL A 192 12.30 9.43 2.88
C VAL A 192 13.79 9.73 2.71
N LEU A 193 14.42 9.25 1.64
CA LEU A 193 15.85 9.49 1.39
C LEU A 193 16.14 10.97 1.06
N ASN A 194 15.28 11.63 0.30
CA ASN A 194 15.44 13.04 -0.04
C ASN A 194 15.36 13.95 1.19
N HIS A 195 14.55 13.57 2.18
CA HIS A 195 14.34 14.36 3.40
C HIS A 195 15.06 13.76 4.62
N TRP A 196 16.04 12.87 4.40
CA TRP A 196 16.74 12.16 5.49
C TRP A 196 17.26 13.09 6.59
N ASN A 197 17.91 14.19 6.20
CA ASN A 197 18.46 15.18 7.13
C ASN A 197 17.40 15.97 7.93
N SER A 198 16.13 15.89 7.54
CA SER A 198 15.02 16.53 8.25
C SER A 198 14.43 15.62 9.32
N PHE A 199 14.68 14.31 9.23
CA PHE A 199 14.21 13.31 10.18
C PHE A 199 15.24 12.98 11.27
N PHE A 200 16.53 13.09 10.95
CA PHE A 200 17.68 12.74 11.80
C PHE A 200 18.70 13.88 11.86
#